data_384e2f0a7c7219a2f29770d2a530f7c4
#
_entry.id   384e2f0a7c7219a2f29770d2a530f7c4
#
_cell.length_a   1.000
_cell.length_b   1.000
_cell.length_c   1.000
_cell.angle_alpha   90.00
_cell.angle_beta   90.00
_cell.angle_gamma   90.00
#
_symmetry.space_group_name_H-M   'P 1'
#
loop_
_entity.id
_entity.type
_entity.pdbx_description
1 polymer ?
#
loop_
_entity_poly.entity_id
_entity_poly.type
_entity_poly.pdbx_seq_one_letter_code
_entity_poly.pdbx_strand_id
1 'polypeptide(L)'
;MCDKIIYIGLISLPHSQQKGMCRLGKDLKGKNLGTGISQRRDGSYQGRFVNRFGDRQTVYGQNVKEVKNKLAVAKAEDVQKKNVVNPNLTLDQWYEKWMNVYKKPVVRANTIRQYQYIYEHNISPYIGKRKLIDITKLMVTDVMNELKKKGYEWESLNKVKVLLTDMFDRAIEDEFAVRNPAKGARNPRNKPQKEVKALSEDDQRVFFQCSAGTFYDNLFRVAVNSGLRPGELFALTEDDIDLQRMEINVRKTLLYQKLDGDTGKTFHREEPKTKTSYRTVPINKYCKEALERQIILHKILKNNSPYKNKLEFPDLLFTTKFCTPLNSQIYCDAIEKIMNEINLTRDPLDMMEKFSGHCFRHTFATRCFEAGIQPKTVQAYLGHATLQMTMDLYTSVMDKKKTDDMQLLEETIQLDNVDEYACENKIIRFA
;
A
#
# COMPACT_ATOMS: atom_id res chain seq x y z
N MET A 1 -4.01 12.37 63.57
CA MET A 1 -2.65 12.49 64.15
C MET A 1 -1.63 12.29 63.03
N CYS A 2 -0.83 13.24 62.89
CA CYS A 2 0.42 13.38 62.09
C CYS A 2 0.32 13.47 60.57
N ASP A 3 0.32 14.71 60.17
CA ASP A 3 0.75 15.27 58.90
C ASP A 3 2.15 14.81 58.50
N LYS A 4 2.37 14.51 57.24
CA LYS A 4 3.66 14.55 56.60
C LYS A 4 3.61 15.48 55.39
N ILE A 5 4.08 16.68 55.63
CA ILE A 5 4.41 17.69 54.64
C ILE A 5 5.57 17.17 53.79
N ILE A 6 5.35 17.07 52.48
CA ILE A 6 6.41 16.80 51.50
C ILE A 6 6.89 18.15 50.98
N TYR A 7 8.14 18.48 51.28
CA TYR A 7 8.89 19.60 50.69
C TYR A 7 9.13 19.38 49.23
N ILE A 8 8.54 20.24 48.38
CA ILE A 8 8.92 20.35 46.99
C ILE A 8 10.13 21.29 46.92
N GLY A 9 11.28 20.70 46.58
CA GLY A 9 12.49 21.45 46.35
C GLY A 9 12.37 22.38 45.14
N LEU A 10 12.49 23.66 45.37
CA LEU A 10 12.69 24.68 44.35
C LEU A 10 14.02 24.43 43.63
N ILE A 11 14.00 23.94 42.41
CA ILE A 11 15.17 23.96 41.52
C ILE A 11 15.31 25.39 41.02
N SER A 12 16.36 26.04 41.48
CA SER A 12 16.79 27.36 41.04
C SER A 12 17.15 27.34 39.54
N LEU A 13 16.40 28.06 38.73
CA LEU A 13 16.77 28.40 37.36
C LEU A 13 17.99 29.32 37.34
N PRO A 14 18.97 29.09 36.45
CA PRO A 14 20.12 30.00 36.38
C PRO A 14 19.69 31.34 35.76
N HIS A 15 19.94 32.40 36.48
CA HIS A 15 19.85 33.79 36.02
C HIS A 15 20.91 34.05 34.95
N SER A 16 20.50 34.16 33.68
CA SER A 16 21.20 34.98 32.67
C SER A 16 20.23 35.55 31.64
N GLN A 17 19.25 36.30 32.11
CA GLN A 17 18.60 37.30 31.25
C GLN A 17 19.41 38.60 31.33
N GLN A 18 20.49 38.68 30.55
CA GLN A 18 21.00 39.96 30.13
C GLN A 18 20.03 40.53 29.09
N LYS A 19 19.12 41.41 29.53
CA LYS A 19 18.39 42.34 28.67
C LYS A 19 19.41 43.14 27.87
N GLY A 20 19.68 42.71 26.62
CA GLY A 20 20.39 43.51 25.64
C GLY A 20 19.62 44.81 25.43
N MET A 21 20.13 45.90 25.98
CA MET A 21 19.61 47.27 25.73
C MET A 21 19.53 47.46 24.21
N CYS A 22 18.30 47.54 23.68
CA CYS A 22 18.05 47.87 22.27
C CYS A 22 18.58 49.28 22.01
N ARG A 23 19.80 49.39 21.51
CA ARG A 23 20.35 50.70 21.09
C ARG A 23 19.53 51.23 19.93
N LEU A 24 18.99 52.44 20.08
CA LEU A 24 18.35 53.17 18.99
C LEU A 24 19.39 53.44 17.91
N GLY A 25 19.08 52.99 16.67
CA GLY A 25 19.98 53.22 15.56
C GLY A 25 19.87 54.68 15.08
N LYS A 26 21.00 55.23 14.62
CA LYS A 26 21.12 56.63 14.18
C LYS A 26 21.56 56.70 12.72
N ASP A 27 21.23 57.78 12.01
CA ASP A 27 21.81 58.12 10.73
C ASP A 27 23.22 58.75 10.89
N LEU A 28 23.91 59.09 9.80
CA LEU A 28 25.22 59.71 9.82
C LEU A 28 25.21 61.11 10.39
N LYS A 29 24.01 61.76 10.51
CA LYS A 29 23.81 63.07 11.11
C LYS A 29 23.33 63.01 12.56
N GLY A 30 23.26 61.81 13.16
CA GLY A 30 22.86 61.61 14.54
C GLY A 30 21.33 61.49 14.78
N LYS A 31 20.51 61.60 13.73
CA LYS A 31 19.02 61.47 13.85
C LYS A 31 18.64 60.05 14.15
N ASN A 32 17.68 59.88 15.04
CA ASN A 32 17.16 58.56 15.44
C ASN A 32 16.31 57.92 14.33
N LEU A 33 16.65 56.69 13.92
CA LEU A 33 16.01 55.93 12.88
C LEU A 33 15.07 54.83 13.41
N GLY A 34 15.11 54.56 14.71
CA GLY A 34 14.37 53.49 15.37
C GLY A 34 15.27 52.28 15.71
N THR A 35 14.67 51.31 16.39
CA THR A 35 15.37 50.13 16.92
C THR A 35 15.90 49.22 15.79
N GLY A 36 17.19 48.95 15.78
CA GLY A 36 17.83 48.02 14.87
C GLY A 36 18.08 48.56 13.45
N ILE A 37 17.82 49.86 13.18
CA ILE A 37 18.05 50.49 11.87
C ILE A 37 19.20 51.47 11.96
N SER A 38 20.16 51.39 11.07
CA SER A 38 21.27 52.34 10.99
C SER A 38 21.64 52.69 9.53
N GLN A 39 22.20 53.86 9.32
CA GLN A 39 22.73 54.27 8.03
C GLN A 39 24.19 53.80 7.87
N ARG A 40 24.51 53.31 6.70
CA ARG A 40 25.88 52.91 6.34
C ARG A 40 26.64 54.08 5.72
N ARG A 41 27.99 53.97 5.67
CA ARG A 41 28.87 55.01 5.11
C ARG A 41 28.61 55.30 3.62
N ASP A 42 28.10 54.31 2.90
CA ASP A 42 27.71 54.40 1.46
C ASP A 42 26.35 55.11 1.26
N GLY A 43 25.73 55.61 2.33
CA GLY A 43 24.45 56.30 2.27
C GLY A 43 23.22 55.35 2.35
N SER A 44 23.39 54.08 2.15
CA SER A 44 22.30 53.09 2.27
C SER A 44 21.92 52.82 3.73
N TYR A 45 20.78 52.18 3.94
CA TYR A 45 20.27 51.83 5.25
C TYR A 45 20.25 50.31 5.49
N GLN A 46 20.51 49.91 6.74
CA GLN A 46 20.43 48.51 7.16
C GLN A 46 19.51 48.37 8.37
N GLY A 47 18.73 47.27 8.36
CA GLY A 47 17.92 46.86 9.49
C GLY A 47 18.43 45.52 10.04
N ARG A 48 18.59 45.39 11.36
CA ARG A 48 19.06 44.17 12.01
C ARG A 48 18.06 43.70 13.04
N PHE A 49 17.83 42.38 13.07
CA PHE A 49 17.09 41.73 14.15
C PHE A 49 17.73 40.39 14.48
N VAL A 50 17.43 39.88 15.65
CA VAL A 50 17.83 38.54 16.04
C VAL A 50 16.66 37.61 15.74
N ASN A 51 16.90 36.58 14.93
CA ASN A 51 15.89 35.58 14.64
C ASN A 51 15.66 34.69 15.88
N ARG A 52 14.67 33.83 15.85
CA ARG A 52 14.31 32.89 16.91
C ARG A 52 15.40 31.88 17.27
N PHE A 53 16.39 31.68 16.40
CA PHE A 53 17.54 30.79 16.65
C PHE A 53 18.73 31.50 17.29
N GLY A 54 18.60 32.79 17.55
CA GLY A 54 19.67 33.58 18.11
C GLY A 54 20.61 34.23 17.09
N ASP A 55 20.39 33.99 15.79
CA ASP A 55 21.22 34.52 14.72
C ASP A 55 20.84 35.94 14.34
N ARG A 56 21.84 36.76 14.04
CA ARG A 56 21.61 38.11 13.56
C ARG A 56 21.32 38.14 12.08
N GLN A 57 20.13 38.60 11.73
CA GLN A 57 19.72 38.83 10.33
C GLN A 57 19.81 40.30 9.98
N THR A 58 20.21 40.61 8.74
CA THR A 58 20.34 41.99 8.27
C THR A 58 19.62 42.15 6.94
N VAL A 59 18.80 43.19 6.84
CA VAL A 59 18.12 43.60 5.58
C VAL A 59 18.67 44.96 5.14
N TYR A 60 18.75 45.19 3.84
CA TYR A 60 19.30 46.42 3.25
C TYR A 60 18.27 47.13 2.38
N GLY A 61 18.38 48.48 2.31
CA GLY A 61 17.51 49.29 1.46
C GLY A 61 18.09 50.68 1.22
N GLN A 62 17.56 51.38 0.22
CA GLN A 62 18.02 52.70 -0.19
C GLN A 62 17.45 53.81 0.70
N ASN A 63 16.35 53.54 1.40
CA ASN A 63 15.72 54.49 2.31
C ASN A 63 15.15 53.81 3.56
N VAL A 64 14.88 54.63 4.57
CA VAL A 64 14.41 54.15 5.90
C VAL A 64 13.07 53.43 5.80
N LYS A 65 12.15 53.89 4.93
CA LYS A 65 10.80 53.28 4.77
C LYS A 65 10.92 51.87 4.20
N GLU A 66 11.77 51.69 3.18
CA GLU A 66 12.05 50.39 2.57
C GLU A 66 12.62 49.39 3.59
N VAL A 67 13.64 49.82 4.36
CA VAL A 67 14.25 48.97 5.38
C VAL A 67 13.26 48.61 6.50
N LYS A 68 12.39 49.53 6.90
CA LYS A 68 11.33 49.24 7.88
C LYS A 68 10.37 48.18 7.37
N ASN A 69 9.93 48.30 6.09
CA ASN A 69 9.04 47.29 5.47
C ASN A 69 9.73 45.94 5.33
N LYS A 70 10.95 45.90 4.81
CA LYS A 70 11.74 44.66 4.70
C LYS A 70 11.98 43.99 6.06
N LEU A 71 12.26 44.81 7.08
CA LEU A 71 12.46 44.32 8.45
C LEU A 71 11.16 43.78 9.06
N ALA A 72 10.03 44.43 8.80
CA ALA A 72 8.74 43.97 9.28
C ALA A 72 8.34 42.63 8.59
N VAL A 73 8.54 42.53 7.27
CA VAL A 73 8.31 41.30 6.52
C VAL A 73 9.22 40.17 7.05
N ALA A 74 10.53 40.42 7.18
CA ALA A 74 11.48 39.40 7.67
C ALA A 74 11.17 38.95 9.10
N LYS A 75 10.73 39.85 9.99
CA LYS A 75 10.25 39.49 11.34
C LYS A 75 8.95 38.72 11.31
N ALA A 76 8.00 39.07 10.45
CA ALA A 76 6.74 38.35 10.28
C ALA A 76 6.97 36.93 9.74
N GLU A 77 7.88 36.77 8.76
CA GLU A 77 8.29 35.46 8.26
C GLU A 77 8.97 34.62 9.32
N ASP A 78 9.82 35.21 10.16
CA ASP A 78 10.46 34.50 11.27
C ASP A 78 9.42 34.05 12.32
N VAL A 79 8.41 34.88 12.60
CA VAL A 79 7.28 34.53 13.47
C VAL A 79 6.40 33.45 12.86
N GLN A 80 6.10 33.51 11.54
CA GLN A 80 5.34 32.47 10.84
C GLN A 80 6.08 31.12 10.80
N LYS A 81 7.43 31.17 10.72
CA LYS A 81 8.29 29.98 10.81
C LYS A 81 8.55 29.53 12.27
N LYS A 82 7.90 30.14 13.25
CA LYS A 82 8.16 29.95 14.70
C LYS A 82 7.98 28.53 15.20
N ASN A 83 7.27 27.67 14.44
CA ASN A 83 7.00 26.27 14.79
C ASN A 83 7.87 25.27 14.02
N VAL A 84 9.01 25.68 13.44
CA VAL A 84 9.89 24.77 12.70
C VAL A 84 11.25 24.66 13.38
N VAL A 85 11.57 23.47 13.89
CA VAL A 85 12.80 23.17 14.63
C VAL A 85 14.06 23.36 13.77
N ASN A 86 14.02 22.98 12.48
CA ASN A 86 15.14 23.14 11.56
C ASN A 86 14.65 23.57 10.16
N PRO A 87 14.68 24.87 9.82
CA PRO A 87 14.21 25.37 8.55
C PRO A 87 15.12 25.01 7.36
N ASN A 88 16.34 24.54 7.61
CA ASN A 88 17.30 24.14 6.57
C ASN A 88 17.26 22.65 6.26
N LEU A 89 16.44 21.87 6.97
CA LEU A 89 16.33 20.44 6.76
C LEU A 89 15.80 20.14 5.35
N THR A 90 16.54 19.35 4.57
CA THR A 90 16.10 18.93 3.24
C THR A 90 15.16 17.72 3.34
N LEU A 91 14.41 17.45 2.26
CA LEU A 91 13.53 16.29 2.21
C LEU A 91 14.31 14.97 2.29
N ASP A 92 15.52 14.90 1.67
CA ASP A 92 16.38 13.72 1.77
C ASP A 92 16.82 13.46 3.21
N GLN A 93 17.26 14.49 3.93
CA GLN A 93 17.65 14.38 5.33
C GLN A 93 16.47 14.02 6.25
N TRP A 94 15.27 14.53 5.94
CA TRP A 94 14.05 14.16 6.65
C TRP A 94 13.66 12.71 6.37
N TYR A 95 13.73 12.28 5.12
CA TYR A 95 13.43 10.90 4.73
C TYR A 95 14.29 9.89 5.52
N GLU A 96 15.58 10.13 5.66
CA GLU A 96 16.47 9.26 6.44
C GLU A 96 16.03 9.18 7.91
N LYS A 97 15.73 10.32 8.53
CA LYS A 97 15.22 10.36 9.90
C LYS A 97 13.89 9.63 10.04
N TRP A 98 12.94 9.95 9.17
CA TRP A 98 11.61 9.34 9.14
C TRP A 98 11.70 7.82 8.93
N MET A 99 12.53 7.37 8.01
CA MET A 99 12.73 5.95 7.75
C MET A 99 13.32 5.22 8.96
N ASN A 100 14.39 5.76 9.55
CA ASN A 100 15.10 5.10 10.64
C ASN A 100 14.31 5.12 11.96
N VAL A 101 13.63 6.22 12.27
CA VAL A 101 12.92 6.40 13.54
C VAL A 101 11.52 5.81 13.51
N TYR A 102 10.76 6.05 12.42
CA TYR A 102 9.33 5.73 12.39
C TYR A 102 8.97 4.48 11.60
N LYS A 103 9.78 4.10 10.58
CA LYS A 103 9.38 3.00 9.69
C LYS A 103 10.14 1.72 9.94
N LYS A 104 11.46 1.74 9.98
CA LYS A 104 12.26 0.51 10.19
C LYS A 104 11.87 -0.28 11.45
N PRO A 105 11.56 0.35 12.61
CA PRO A 105 11.15 -0.40 13.80
C PRO A 105 9.77 -1.04 13.72
N VAL A 106 8.89 -0.57 12.82
CA VAL A 106 7.45 -0.93 12.84
C VAL A 106 7.01 -1.72 11.63
N VAL A 107 7.61 -1.46 10.44
CA VAL A 107 7.16 -2.09 9.20
C VAL A 107 8.09 -3.22 8.75
N ARG A 108 7.53 -4.20 8.04
CA ARG A 108 8.29 -5.35 7.52
C ARG A 108 9.30 -4.92 6.45
N ALA A 109 10.40 -5.65 6.33
CA ALA A 109 11.50 -5.41 5.39
C ALA A 109 11.03 -5.15 3.93
N ASN A 110 10.03 -5.88 3.44
CA ASN A 110 9.48 -5.67 2.10
C ASN A 110 8.82 -4.28 1.93
N THR A 111 8.15 -3.78 2.97
CA THR A 111 7.55 -2.44 2.95
C THR A 111 8.64 -1.37 2.99
N ILE A 112 9.70 -1.58 3.78
CA ILE A 112 10.87 -0.69 3.82
C ILE A 112 11.48 -0.57 2.42
N ARG A 113 11.74 -1.69 1.74
CA ARG A 113 12.26 -1.69 0.37
C ARG A 113 11.35 -0.96 -0.62
N GLN A 114 10.03 -1.15 -0.50
CA GLN A 114 9.09 -0.44 -1.34
C GLN A 114 9.16 1.07 -1.11
N TYR A 115 9.26 1.51 0.15
CA TYR A 115 9.42 2.93 0.48
C TYR A 115 10.74 3.48 -0.05
N GLN A 116 11.86 2.74 0.10
CA GLN A 116 13.16 3.10 -0.44
C GLN A 116 13.09 3.27 -1.96
N TYR A 117 12.58 2.26 -2.67
CA TYR A 117 12.45 2.32 -4.12
C TYR A 117 11.62 3.52 -4.58
N ILE A 118 10.44 3.75 -3.95
CA ILE A 118 9.57 4.88 -4.31
C ILE A 118 10.29 6.21 -4.04
N TYR A 119 10.96 6.33 -2.91
CA TYR A 119 11.65 7.56 -2.55
C TYR A 119 12.82 7.85 -3.47
N GLU A 120 13.73 6.91 -3.61
CA GLU A 120 14.97 7.06 -4.37
C GLU A 120 14.75 7.29 -5.86
N HIS A 121 13.75 6.62 -6.46
CA HIS A 121 13.51 6.70 -7.91
C HIS A 121 12.43 7.70 -8.31
N ASN A 122 11.44 7.96 -7.43
CA ASN A 122 10.26 8.73 -7.81
C ASN A 122 10.11 10.06 -7.06
N ILE A 123 10.87 10.31 -5.99
CA ILE A 123 10.73 11.53 -5.18
C ILE A 123 12.06 12.30 -5.10
N SER A 124 13.12 11.68 -4.61
CA SER A 124 14.42 12.32 -4.36
C SER A 124 15.00 13.03 -5.59
N PRO A 125 14.96 12.44 -6.82
CA PRO A 125 15.52 13.09 -8.02
C PRO A 125 14.87 14.44 -8.37
N TYR A 126 13.64 14.68 -7.92
CA TYR A 126 12.89 15.89 -8.25
C TYR A 126 12.90 16.93 -7.13
N ILE A 127 12.70 16.52 -5.89
CA ILE A 127 12.51 17.43 -4.75
C ILE A 127 13.35 17.08 -3.52
N GLY A 128 14.15 16.02 -3.54
CA GLY A 128 14.90 15.53 -2.38
C GLY A 128 15.83 16.57 -1.76
N LYS A 129 16.53 17.36 -2.59
CA LYS A 129 17.45 18.41 -2.15
C LYS A 129 16.76 19.73 -1.72
N ARG A 130 15.43 19.83 -1.88
CA ARG A 130 14.69 21.01 -1.45
C ARG A 130 14.48 20.99 0.08
N LYS A 131 14.50 22.19 0.68
CA LYS A 131 14.15 22.32 2.09
C LYS A 131 12.69 21.96 2.30
N LEU A 132 12.38 21.26 3.39
CA LEU A 132 11.03 20.79 3.70
C LEU A 132 9.98 21.91 3.67
N ILE A 133 10.35 23.06 4.23
CA ILE A 133 9.50 24.25 4.32
C ILE A 133 9.20 24.91 2.97
N ASP A 134 10.08 24.70 1.97
CA ASP A 134 9.98 25.33 0.63
C ASP A 134 9.20 24.47 -0.35
N ILE A 135 8.92 23.20 0.01
CA ILE A 135 8.16 22.31 -0.86
C ILE A 135 6.68 22.73 -0.88
N THR A 136 6.21 23.00 -2.10
CA THR A 136 4.84 23.44 -2.34
C THR A 136 3.97 22.35 -2.92
N LYS A 137 2.64 22.53 -2.84
CA LYS A 137 1.67 21.66 -3.52
C LYS A 137 1.93 21.57 -5.03
N LEU A 138 2.35 22.69 -5.65
CA LEU A 138 2.66 22.73 -7.08
C LEU A 138 3.82 21.78 -7.39
N MET A 139 4.92 21.84 -6.64
CA MET A 139 6.07 20.94 -6.83
C MET A 139 5.69 19.47 -6.70
N VAL A 140 4.85 19.11 -5.73
CA VAL A 140 4.36 17.72 -5.60
C VAL A 140 3.53 17.32 -6.81
N THR A 141 2.66 18.23 -7.29
CA THR A 141 1.84 17.98 -8.49
C THR A 141 2.72 17.81 -9.74
N ASP A 142 3.78 18.61 -9.88
CA ASP A 142 4.74 18.52 -10.99
C ASP A 142 5.47 17.17 -10.97
N VAL A 143 5.91 16.68 -9.79
CA VAL A 143 6.47 15.33 -9.66
C VAL A 143 5.49 14.26 -10.15
N MET A 144 4.22 14.37 -9.77
CA MET A 144 3.18 13.42 -10.21
C MET A 144 2.98 13.47 -11.73
N ASN A 145 3.01 14.66 -12.32
CA ASN A 145 2.88 14.86 -13.76
C ASN A 145 4.08 14.28 -14.53
N GLU A 146 5.31 14.52 -14.05
CA GLU A 146 6.52 13.96 -14.67
C GLU A 146 6.54 12.42 -14.61
N LEU A 147 6.15 11.84 -13.49
CA LEU A 147 6.01 10.38 -13.37
C LEU A 147 4.93 9.84 -14.33
N LYS A 148 3.82 10.57 -14.50
CA LYS A 148 2.78 10.19 -15.46
C LYS A 148 3.29 10.22 -16.90
N LYS A 149 4.07 11.23 -17.30
CA LYS A 149 4.73 11.29 -18.62
C LYS A 149 5.67 10.10 -18.85
N LYS A 150 6.31 9.59 -17.78
CA LYS A 150 7.13 8.36 -17.81
C LYS A 150 6.30 7.06 -17.86
N GLY A 151 4.98 7.13 -17.97
CA GLY A 151 4.11 5.95 -18.09
C GLY A 151 3.67 5.34 -16.76
N TYR A 152 3.92 5.99 -15.61
CA TYR A 152 3.46 5.44 -14.32
C TYR A 152 1.93 5.47 -14.23
N GLU A 153 1.36 4.33 -13.85
CA GLU A 153 -0.08 4.17 -13.64
C GLU A 153 -0.55 4.79 -12.31
N TRP A 154 -1.86 4.99 -12.20
CA TRP A 154 -2.50 5.67 -11.07
C TRP A 154 -2.09 5.09 -9.71
N GLU A 155 -2.02 3.76 -9.58
CA GLU A 155 -1.65 3.10 -8.33
C GLU A 155 -0.21 3.41 -7.89
N SER A 156 0.71 3.50 -8.85
CA SER A 156 2.10 3.88 -8.57
C SER A 156 2.21 5.34 -8.14
N LEU A 157 1.49 6.22 -8.83
CA LEU A 157 1.39 7.63 -8.46
C LEU A 157 0.77 7.80 -7.07
N ASN A 158 -0.29 7.04 -6.77
CA ASN A 158 -0.93 7.09 -5.46
C ASN A 158 0.01 6.63 -4.33
N LYS A 159 0.86 5.64 -4.56
CA LYS A 159 1.90 5.23 -3.58
C LYS A 159 2.89 6.35 -3.29
N VAL A 160 3.32 7.11 -4.29
CA VAL A 160 4.18 8.30 -4.12
C VAL A 160 3.47 9.34 -3.26
N LYS A 161 2.20 9.63 -3.56
CA LYS A 161 1.40 10.58 -2.79
C LYS A 161 1.20 10.14 -1.34
N VAL A 162 0.88 8.87 -1.10
CA VAL A 162 0.70 8.31 0.25
C VAL A 162 2.00 8.42 1.04
N LEU A 163 3.13 8.09 0.44
CA LEU A 163 4.44 8.18 1.09
C LEU A 163 4.77 9.63 1.49
N LEU A 164 4.63 10.58 0.55
CA LEU A 164 4.85 12.00 0.85
C LEU A 164 3.87 12.52 1.91
N THR A 165 2.59 12.08 1.85
CA THR A 165 1.59 12.50 2.84
C THR A 165 2.00 12.08 4.25
N ASP A 166 2.40 10.82 4.43
CA ASP A 166 2.83 10.30 5.74
C ASP A 166 4.11 10.99 6.23
N MET A 167 5.09 11.21 5.34
CA MET A 167 6.33 11.93 5.68
C MET A 167 6.05 13.35 6.17
N PHE A 168 5.19 14.09 5.48
CA PHE A 168 4.88 15.48 5.86
C PHE A 168 3.94 15.55 7.07
N ASP A 169 3.02 14.62 7.26
CA ASP A 169 2.20 14.59 8.47
C ASP A 169 3.08 14.39 9.70
N ARG A 170 4.04 13.45 9.61
CA ARG A 170 4.99 13.25 10.70
C ARG A 170 5.94 14.45 10.88
N ALA A 171 6.36 15.10 9.79
CA ALA A 171 7.19 16.31 9.88
C ALA A 171 6.45 17.49 10.57
N ILE A 172 5.13 17.56 10.45
CA ILE A 172 4.30 18.54 11.15
C ILE A 172 4.19 18.20 12.64
N GLU A 173 3.96 16.93 12.97
CA GLU A 173 3.90 16.47 14.37
C GLU A 173 5.21 16.72 15.11
N ASP A 174 6.35 16.57 14.42
CA ASP A 174 7.69 16.79 14.98
C ASP A 174 8.18 18.25 14.80
N GLU A 175 7.32 19.16 14.38
CA GLU A 175 7.63 20.59 14.20
C GLU A 175 8.72 20.90 13.16
N PHE A 176 8.97 20.02 12.19
CA PHE A 176 9.87 20.24 11.06
C PHE A 176 9.18 20.85 9.83
N ALA A 177 7.86 20.84 9.77
CA ALA A 177 7.06 21.45 8.72
C ALA A 177 5.81 22.12 9.28
N VAL A 178 5.29 23.14 8.58
CA VAL A 178 4.07 23.88 8.98
C VAL A 178 2.83 23.31 8.27
N ARG A 179 3.00 22.76 7.08
CA ARG A 179 1.90 22.28 6.24
C ARG A 179 2.31 21.01 5.48
N ASN A 180 1.30 20.24 5.07
CA ASN A 180 1.49 19.08 4.23
C ASN A 180 1.14 19.41 2.76
N PRO A 181 2.14 19.57 1.87
CA PRO A 181 1.90 19.90 0.48
C PRO A 181 1.29 18.73 -0.32
N ALA A 182 1.42 17.49 0.15
CA ALA A 182 0.93 16.31 -0.55
C ALA A 182 -0.60 16.11 -0.39
N LYS A 183 -1.22 16.56 0.74
CA LYS A 183 -2.67 16.39 0.98
C LYS A 183 -3.55 17.02 -0.10
N GLY A 184 -3.15 18.12 -0.66
CA GLY A 184 -3.92 18.79 -1.72
C GLY A 184 -3.47 18.49 -3.15
N ALA A 185 -2.42 17.72 -3.35
CA ALA A 185 -1.96 17.34 -4.68
C ALA A 185 -2.96 16.36 -5.32
N ARG A 186 -3.27 16.56 -6.60
CA ARG A 186 -4.18 15.69 -7.36
C ARG A 186 -3.37 14.69 -8.18
N ASN A 187 -3.81 13.45 -8.21
CA ASN A 187 -3.30 12.50 -9.20
C ASN A 187 -3.79 12.94 -10.59
N PRO A 188 -2.97 12.77 -11.64
CA PRO A 188 -3.28 13.27 -12.99
C PRO A 188 -4.54 12.68 -13.63
N ARG A 189 -5.11 11.61 -13.08
CA ARG A 189 -6.36 10.98 -13.54
C ARG A 189 -7.12 10.39 -12.36
N ASN A 190 -8.42 10.18 -12.56
CA ASN A 190 -9.24 9.41 -11.64
C ASN A 190 -8.71 7.97 -11.54
N LYS A 191 -8.93 7.32 -10.39
CA LYS A 191 -8.63 5.90 -10.20
C LYS A 191 -9.36 5.10 -11.29
N PRO A 192 -8.66 4.32 -12.11
CA PRO A 192 -9.33 3.45 -13.06
C PRO A 192 -10.18 2.43 -12.29
N GLN A 193 -11.36 2.16 -12.79
CA GLN A 193 -12.16 1.06 -12.27
C GLN A 193 -11.50 -0.22 -12.77
N LYS A 194 -10.81 -0.94 -11.88
CA LYS A 194 -10.25 -2.25 -12.20
C LYS A 194 -11.35 -3.28 -12.05
N GLU A 195 -11.67 -3.89 -13.15
CA GLU A 195 -12.42 -5.15 -13.11
C GLU A 195 -11.53 -6.23 -12.50
N VAL A 196 -12.08 -6.92 -11.53
CA VAL A 196 -11.42 -8.10 -10.95
C VAL A 196 -11.63 -9.25 -11.93
N LYS A 197 -10.56 -9.60 -12.65
CA LYS A 197 -10.62 -10.67 -13.63
C LYS A 197 -10.65 -12.03 -12.92
N ALA A 198 -11.80 -12.69 -12.98
CA ALA A 198 -11.96 -14.13 -12.76
C ALA A 198 -12.03 -14.82 -14.11
N LEU A 199 -11.61 -16.06 -14.22
CA LEU A 199 -11.80 -16.85 -15.43
C LEU A 199 -13.30 -17.06 -15.65
N SER A 200 -13.77 -16.92 -16.89
CA SER A 200 -15.09 -17.40 -17.30
C SER A 200 -15.17 -18.92 -17.07
N GLU A 201 -16.35 -19.49 -17.08
CA GLU A 201 -16.51 -20.96 -16.96
C GLU A 201 -15.86 -21.68 -18.13
N ASP A 202 -15.99 -21.11 -19.34
CA ASP A 202 -15.39 -21.68 -20.53
C ASP A 202 -13.87 -21.58 -20.53
N ASP A 203 -13.32 -20.42 -20.21
CA ASP A 203 -11.86 -20.25 -20.07
C ASP A 203 -11.28 -21.17 -18.99
N GLN A 204 -11.97 -21.30 -17.85
CA GLN A 204 -11.57 -22.23 -16.80
C GLN A 204 -11.55 -23.66 -17.32
N ARG A 205 -12.60 -24.09 -18.01
CA ARG A 205 -12.73 -25.44 -18.58
C ARG A 205 -11.61 -25.72 -19.58
N VAL A 206 -11.42 -24.82 -20.56
CA VAL A 206 -10.38 -24.94 -21.58
C VAL A 206 -8.98 -24.94 -20.98
N PHE A 207 -8.71 -24.05 -20.00
CA PHE A 207 -7.42 -24.00 -19.31
C PHE A 207 -7.08 -25.34 -18.64
N PHE A 208 -8.05 -25.94 -17.92
CA PHE A 208 -7.80 -27.22 -17.24
C PHE A 208 -7.80 -28.44 -18.16
N GLN A 209 -8.36 -28.33 -19.35
CA GLN A 209 -8.19 -29.35 -20.42
C GLN A 209 -6.76 -29.29 -20.98
N CYS A 210 -6.25 -28.12 -21.32
CA CYS A 210 -4.89 -27.92 -21.82
C CYS A 210 -3.80 -28.17 -20.77
N SER A 211 -4.05 -27.82 -19.51
CA SER A 211 -3.07 -28.07 -18.45
C SER A 211 -2.97 -29.52 -17.99
N ALA A 212 -3.96 -30.35 -18.35
CA ALA A 212 -4.05 -31.73 -17.92
C ALA A 212 -2.77 -32.53 -18.26
N GLY A 213 -2.20 -33.19 -17.25
CA GLY A 213 -0.97 -33.98 -17.41
C GLY A 213 0.33 -33.15 -17.49
N THR A 214 0.27 -31.81 -17.51
CA THR A 214 1.48 -30.99 -17.41
C THR A 214 2.05 -31.01 -16.00
N PHE A 215 3.32 -30.66 -15.86
CA PHE A 215 4.02 -30.69 -14.58
C PHE A 215 3.34 -29.83 -13.49
N TYR A 216 2.71 -28.72 -13.86
CA TYR A 216 2.05 -27.78 -12.93
C TYR A 216 0.52 -27.95 -12.86
N ASP A 217 -0.08 -28.94 -13.49
CA ASP A 217 -1.52 -29.17 -13.47
C ASP A 217 -2.11 -29.24 -12.06
N ASN A 218 -1.46 -30.03 -11.18
CA ASN A 218 -1.89 -30.15 -9.78
C ASN A 218 -1.81 -28.80 -9.04
N LEU A 219 -0.77 -28.00 -9.29
CA LEU A 219 -0.61 -26.66 -8.71
C LEU A 219 -1.78 -25.74 -9.09
N PHE A 220 -2.16 -25.73 -10.37
CA PHE A 220 -3.28 -24.91 -10.86
C PHE A 220 -4.62 -25.38 -10.29
N ARG A 221 -4.84 -26.69 -10.22
CA ARG A 221 -6.07 -27.27 -9.63
C ARG A 221 -6.21 -26.95 -8.15
N VAL A 222 -5.14 -27.05 -7.38
CA VAL A 222 -5.15 -26.67 -5.97
C VAL A 222 -5.38 -25.16 -5.84
N ALA A 223 -4.76 -24.32 -6.68
CA ALA A 223 -4.94 -22.86 -6.63
C ALA A 223 -6.40 -22.45 -6.82
N VAL A 224 -7.08 -22.98 -7.85
CA VAL A 224 -8.47 -22.62 -8.19
C VAL A 224 -9.50 -23.20 -7.21
N ASN A 225 -9.18 -24.33 -6.55
CA ASN A 225 -10.10 -25.00 -5.63
C ASN A 225 -9.88 -24.67 -4.16
N SER A 226 -8.84 -23.89 -3.82
CA SER A 226 -8.54 -23.49 -2.43
C SER A 226 -8.54 -21.97 -2.21
N GLY A 227 -8.39 -21.19 -3.28
CA GLY A 227 -8.28 -19.74 -3.21
C GLY A 227 -7.05 -19.23 -2.44
N LEU A 228 -6.02 -20.05 -2.26
CA LEU A 228 -4.77 -19.66 -1.60
C LEU A 228 -4.06 -18.56 -2.37
N ARG A 229 -3.38 -17.66 -1.64
CA ARG A 229 -2.45 -16.73 -2.29
C ARG A 229 -1.26 -17.48 -2.89
N PRO A 230 -0.66 -17.03 -4.01
CA PRO A 230 0.49 -17.73 -4.60
C PRO A 230 1.61 -18.04 -3.58
N GLY A 231 1.97 -17.08 -2.73
CA GLY A 231 3.01 -17.31 -1.71
C GLY A 231 2.59 -18.32 -0.63
N GLU A 232 1.32 -18.43 -0.27
CA GLU A 232 0.78 -19.45 0.62
C GLU A 232 0.81 -20.83 -0.04
N LEU A 233 0.41 -20.89 -1.32
CA LEU A 233 0.42 -22.11 -2.13
C LEU A 233 1.85 -22.66 -2.31
N PHE A 234 2.83 -21.79 -2.58
CA PHE A 234 4.23 -22.19 -2.73
C PHE A 234 4.88 -22.64 -1.41
N ALA A 235 4.33 -22.20 -0.26
CA ALA A 235 4.83 -22.56 1.06
C ALA A 235 4.21 -23.84 1.63
N LEU A 236 3.26 -24.48 0.93
CA LEU A 236 2.56 -25.67 1.41
C LEU A 236 3.55 -26.85 1.59
N THR A 237 3.35 -27.54 2.71
CA THR A 237 4.02 -28.81 3.05
C THR A 237 2.98 -29.90 3.24
N GLU A 238 3.39 -31.19 3.28
CA GLU A 238 2.45 -32.29 3.56
C GLU A 238 1.80 -32.13 4.93
N ASP A 239 2.48 -31.60 5.93
CA ASP A 239 1.97 -31.36 7.29
C ASP A 239 0.87 -30.28 7.37
N ASP A 240 0.73 -29.46 6.34
CA ASP A 240 -0.31 -28.45 6.27
C ASP A 240 -1.63 -29.02 5.72
N ILE A 241 -1.66 -30.28 5.29
CA ILE A 241 -2.79 -30.91 4.58
C ILE A 241 -3.37 -32.04 5.42
N ASP A 242 -4.67 -31.95 5.71
CA ASP A 242 -5.45 -33.04 6.30
C ASP A 242 -6.45 -33.58 5.26
N LEU A 243 -6.05 -34.65 4.57
CA LEU A 243 -6.89 -35.29 3.54
C LEU A 243 -8.10 -36.05 4.11
N GLN A 244 -8.11 -36.39 5.42
CA GLN A 244 -9.22 -37.05 6.07
C GLN A 244 -10.31 -36.02 6.43
N ARG A 245 -9.88 -34.88 7.00
CA ARG A 245 -10.77 -33.77 7.32
C ARG A 245 -11.11 -32.90 6.13
N MET A 246 -10.46 -33.11 4.99
CA MET A 246 -10.62 -32.28 3.79
C MET A 246 -10.27 -30.82 4.03
N GLU A 247 -9.08 -30.55 4.60
CA GLU A 247 -8.67 -29.21 5.03
C GLU A 247 -7.21 -28.92 4.69
N ILE A 248 -6.93 -27.63 4.41
CA ILE A 248 -5.58 -27.06 4.30
C ILE A 248 -5.38 -26.03 5.41
N ASN A 249 -4.31 -26.18 6.17
CA ASN A 249 -3.92 -25.24 7.22
C ASN A 249 -2.92 -24.21 6.67
N VAL A 250 -3.35 -22.96 6.52
CA VAL A 250 -2.51 -21.87 6.01
C VAL A 250 -1.75 -21.23 7.16
N ARG A 251 -0.44 -21.51 7.25
CA ARG A 251 0.43 -21.07 8.36
C ARG A 251 1.70 -20.37 7.91
N LYS A 252 2.01 -20.41 6.61
CA LYS A 252 3.29 -19.95 6.05
C LYS A 252 3.06 -19.24 4.71
N THR A 253 4.01 -18.42 4.33
CA THR A 253 4.10 -17.84 2.98
C THR A 253 5.56 -17.91 2.51
N LEU A 254 5.76 -18.17 1.23
CA LEU A 254 7.08 -18.18 0.60
C LEU A 254 7.24 -16.92 -0.24
N LEU A 255 8.34 -16.21 -0.02
CA LEU A 255 8.68 -14.98 -0.72
C LEU A 255 10.01 -15.16 -1.44
N TYR A 256 10.14 -14.61 -2.64
CA TYR A 256 11.41 -14.56 -3.38
C TYR A 256 11.84 -13.11 -3.54
N GLN A 257 12.73 -12.66 -2.67
CA GLN A 257 13.17 -11.27 -2.62
C GLN A 257 14.54 -11.14 -1.97
N LYS A 258 15.17 -9.99 -2.12
CA LYS A 258 16.37 -9.63 -1.38
C LYS A 258 15.94 -8.95 -0.08
N LEU A 259 16.37 -9.43 1.08
CA LEU A 259 16.23 -8.77 2.38
C LEU A 259 17.58 -8.16 2.82
N ASP A 260 17.56 -7.40 3.93
CA ASP A 260 18.79 -6.86 4.51
C ASP A 260 19.72 -8.02 4.93
N GLY A 261 20.98 -7.94 4.49
CA GLY A 261 21.98 -9.00 4.68
C GLY A 261 22.11 -9.98 3.51
N ASP A 262 21.17 -10.02 2.57
CA ASP A 262 21.25 -10.89 1.41
C ASP A 262 22.19 -10.32 0.33
N THR A 263 22.98 -11.18 -0.30
CA THR A 263 23.80 -10.80 -1.47
C THR A 263 22.95 -10.59 -2.73
N GLY A 264 21.81 -11.30 -2.83
CA GLY A 264 20.89 -11.28 -3.97
C GLY A 264 19.44 -11.57 -3.56
N LYS A 265 18.57 -11.82 -4.55
CA LYS A 265 17.23 -12.35 -4.27
C LYS A 265 17.35 -13.80 -3.83
N THR A 266 16.73 -14.14 -2.71
CA THR A 266 16.65 -15.51 -2.18
C THR A 266 15.24 -15.81 -1.67
N PHE A 267 15.00 -17.08 -1.32
CA PHE A 267 13.71 -17.51 -0.78
C PHE A 267 13.67 -17.31 0.73
N HIS A 268 12.55 -16.77 1.20
CA HIS A 268 12.28 -16.59 2.62
C HIS A 268 10.92 -17.20 2.94
N ARG A 269 10.88 -18.07 3.94
CA ARG A 269 9.64 -18.61 4.49
C ARG A 269 9.25 -17.74 5.68
N GLU A 270 8.13 -17.05 5.57
CA GLU A 270 7.62 -16.14 6.62
C GLU A 270 6.28 -16.60 7.15
N GLU A 271 5.97 -16.20 8.36
CA GLU A 271 4.62 -16.29 8.89
C GLU A 271 3.68 -15.29 8.19
N PRO A 272 2.36 -15.60 8.13
CA PRO A 272 1.38 -14.70 7.57
C PRO A 272 1.38 -13.32 8.25
N LYS A 273 1.02 -12.28 7.48
CA LYS A 273 1.09 -10.87 7.95
C LYS A 273 0.10 -10.52 9.05
N THR A 274 -1.04 -11.21 9.13
CA THR A 274 -2.14 -10.89 10.04
C THR A 274 -2.66 -12.15 10.70
N LYS A 275 -3.27 -12.01 11.88
CA LYS A 275 -3.94 -13.12 12.57
C LYS A 275 -5.02 -13.79 11.70
N THR A 276 -5.73 -13.02 10.87
CA THR A 276 -6.75 -13.54 9.95
C THR A 276 -6.16 -14.33 8.77
N SER A 277 -4.86 -14.24 8.53
CA SER A 277 -4.18 -15.03 7.51
C SER A 277 -3.85 -16.45 7.98
N TYR A 278 -3.78 -16.69 9.30
CA TYR A 278 -3.80 -18.04 9.87
C TYR A 278 -5.23 -18.58 9.78
N ARG A 279 -5.43 -19.59 8.98
CA ARG A 279 -6.76 -20.15 8.75
C ARG A 279 -6.70 -21.58 8.28
N THR A 280 -7.80 -22.29 8.47
CA THR A 280 -8.06 -23.58 7.87
C THR A 280 -9.03 -23.37 6.71
N VAL A 281 -8.69 -23.88 5.53
CA VAL A 281 -9.51 -23.79 4.32
C VAL A 281 -10.05 -25.19 4.02
N PRO A 282 -11.36 -25.41 4.05
CA PRO A 282 -11.95 -26.66 3.60
C PRO A 282 -11.75 -26.83 2.10
N ILE A 283 -11.50 -28.05 1.65
CA ILE A 283 -11.26 -28.38 0.24
C ILE A 283 -12.32 -29.34 -0.29
N ASN A 284 -12.57 -29.21 -1.59
CA ASN A 284 -13.45 -30.12 -2.29
C ASN A 284 -12.70 -31.37 -2.80
N LYS A 285 -13.44 -32.36 -3.35
CA LYS A 285 -12.85 -33.60 -3.87
C LYS A 285 -11.81 -33.37 -4.96
N TYR A 286 -11.98 -32.37 -5.82
CA TYR A 286 -11.04 -32.08 -6.93
C TYR A 286 -9.71 -31.53 -6.40
N CYS A 287 -9.75 -30.73 -5.36
CA CYS A 287 -8.56 -30.26 -4.66
C CYS A 287 -7.83 -31.43 -3.98
N LYS A 288 -8.57 -32.31 -3.26
CA LYS A 288 -8.04 -33.52 -2.64
C LYS A 288 -7.31 -34.38 -3.63
N GLU A 289 -7.95 -34.75 -4.74
CA GLU A 289 -7.32 -35.59 -5.79
C GLU A 289 -6.07 -34.96 -6.38
N ALA A 290 -6.05 -33.62 -6.58
CA ALA A 290 -4.86 -32.92 -7.06
C ALA A 290 -3.73 -32.93 -6.01
N LEU A 291 -4.04 -32.80 -4.72
CA LEU A 291 -3.09 -32.91 -3.63
C LEU A 291 -2.52 -34.33 -3.50
N GLU A 292 -3.36 -35.35 -3.58
CA GLU A 292 -2.90 -36.76 -3.56
C GLU A 292 -1.91 -37.04 -4.69
N ARG A 293 -2.23 -36.63 -5.93
CA ARG A 293 -1.29 -36.74 -7.07
C ARG A 293 0.00 -35.94 -6.83
N GLN A 294 -0.11 -34.76 -6.25
CA GLN A 294 1.05 -33.92 -5.98
C GLN A 294 1.96 -34.50 -4.89
N ILE A 295 1.40 -35.09 -3.84
CA ILE A 295 2.16 -35.80 -2.80
C ILE A 295 2.97 -36.94 -3.40
N ILE A 296 2.37 -37.71 -4.31
CA ILE A 296 3.08 -38.77 -5.01
C ILE A 296 4.21 -38.19 -5.87
N LEU A 297 3.94 -37.14 -6.65
CA LEU A 297 4.95 -36.47 -7.47
C LEU A 297 6.10 -35.90 -6.62
N HIS A 298 5.77 -35.29 -5.48
CA HIS A 298 6.77 -34.76 -4.55
C HIS A 298 7.69 -35.88 -4.04
N LYS A 299 7.15 -37.02 -3.63
CA LYS A 299 7.93 -38.20 -3.18
C LYS A 299 8.85 -38.71 -4.29
N ILE A 300 8.36 -38.78 -5.54
CA ILE A 300 9.18 -39.17 -6.69
C ILE A 300 10.32 -38.19 -6.90
N LEU A 301 10.07 -36.89 -6.89
CA LEU A 301 11.07 -35.84 -7.05
C LEU A 301 12.14 -35.90 -5.92
N LYS A 302 11.67 -36.03 -4.70
CA LYS A 302 12.54 -36.08 -3.52
C LYS A 302 13.50 -37.31 -3.54
N ASN A 303 13.03 -38.45 -4.01
CA ASN A 303 13.78 -39.70 -3.97
C ASN A 303 14.62 -39.96 -5.24
N ASN A 304 14.07 -39.63 -6.41
CA ASN A 304 14.61 -40.07 -7.71
C ASN A 304 15.20 -38.96 -8.57
N SER A 305 14.93 -37.66 -8.25
CA SER A 305 15.47 -36.58 -9.06
C SER A 305 17.00 -36.47 -8.93
N PRO A 306 17.72 -36.25 -10.05
CA PRO A 306 19.16 -35.95 -10.01
C PRO A 306 19.45 -34.62 -9.29
N TYR A 307 18.42 -33.78 -9.06
CA TYR A 307 18.52 -32.49 -8.39
C TYR A 307 18.13 -32.52 -6.90
N LYS A 308 17.84 -33.71 -6.34
CA LYS A 308 17.38 -33.84 -4.93
C LYS A 308 18.30 -33.21 -3.89
N ASN A 309 19.60 -33.18 -4.15
CA ASN A 309 20.60 -32.56 -3.26
C ASN A 309 20.60 -31.02 -3.31
N LYS A 310 19.84 -30.40 -4.19
CA LYS A 310 19.67 -28.94 -4.31
C LYS A 310 18.40 -28.42 -3.64
N LEU A 311 17.65 -29.27 -2.93
CA LEU A 311 16.45 -28.89 -2.21
C LEU A 311 16.81 -27.94 -1.05
N GLU A 312 16.65 -26.64 -1.29
CA GLU A 312 16.79 -25.61 -0.25
C GLU A 312 15.71 -25.73 0.83
N PHE A 313 14.50 -26.13 0.40
CA PHE A 313 13.35 -26.39 1.26
C PHE A 313 12.74 -27.76 0.90
N PRO A 314 13.28 -28.86 1.48
CA PRO A 314 12.92 -30.23 1.08
C PRO A 314 11.49 -30.65 1.48
N ASP A 315 10.82 -29.87 2.29
CA ASP A 315 9.45 -30.08 2.76
C ASP A 315 8.38 -29.40 1.91
N LEU A 316 8.77 -28.55 0.94
CA LEU A 316 7.81 -27.87 0.05
C LEU A 316 7.14 -28.87 -0.90
N LEU A 317 5.81 -28.91 -0.87
CA LEU A 317 5.02 -29.80 -1.71
C LEU A 317 5.12 -29.44 -3.19
N PHE A 318 5.17 -28.14 -3.51
CA PHE A 318 5.27 -27.64 -4.87
C PHE A 318 6.65 -27.06 -5.15
N THR A 319 7.37 -27.68 -6.09
CA THR A 319 8.70 -27.24 -6.55
C THR A 319 8.75 -27.22 -8.07
N THR A 320 9.82 -26.68 -8.63
CA THR A 320 10.13 -26.85 -10.05
C THR A 320 10.57 -28.30 -10.34
N LYS A 321 10.65 -28.67 -11.63
CA LYS A 321 11.24 -29.95 -12.06
C LYS A 321 12.72 -30.11 -11.65
N PHE A 322 13.38 -29.02 -11.29
CA PHE A 322 14.76 -28.98 -10.79
C PHE A 322 14.85 -28.99 -9.26
N CYS A 323 13.74 -29.28 -8.57
CA CYS A 323 13.64 -29.31 -7.12
C CYS A 323 13.97 -27.95 -6.44
N THR A 324 13.78 -26.83 -7.14
CA THR A 324 13.90 -25.50 -6.56
C THR A 324 12.53 -24.95 -6.16
N PRO A 325 12.45 -24.06 -5.14
CA PRO A 325 11.20 -23.45 -4.76
C PRO A 325 10.58 -22.64 -5.89
N LEU A 326 9.25 -22.48 -5.87
CA LEU A 326 8.51 -21.67 -6.83
C LEU A 326 8.53 -20.19 -6.46
N ASN A 327 8.55 -19.33 -7.46
CA ASN A 327 8.31 -17.89 -7.33
C ASN A 327 7.20 -17.43 -8.29
N SER A 328 6.76 -16.19 -8.13
CA SER A 328 5.67 -15.64 -8.93
C SER A 328 5.98 -15.60 -10.42
N GLN A 329 7.26 -15.42 -10.82
CA GLN A 329 7.63 -15.40 -12.24
C GLN A 329 7.46 -16.78 -12.87
N ILE A 330 8.04 -17.83 -12.26
CA ILE A 330 7.91 -19.22 -12.73
C ILE A 330 6.43 -19.63 -12.84
N TYR A 331 5.61 -19.20 -11.87
CA TYR A 331 4.17 -19.48 -11.88
C TYR A 331 3.45 -18.77 -13.01
N CYS A 332 3.75 -17.49 -13.26
CA CYS A 332 3.20 -16.75 -14.40
C CYS A 332 3.66 -17.31 -15.73
N ASP A 333 4.93 -17.69 -15.87
CA ASP A 333 5.48 -18.29 -17.09
C ASP A 333 4.78 -19.64 -17.41
N ALA A 334 4.50 -20.44 -16.37
CA ALA A 334 3.77 -21.70 -16.52
C ALA A 334 2.31 -21.47 -16.97
N ILE A 335 1.63 -20.46 -16.44
CA ILE A 335 0.30 -20.06 -16.87
C ILE A 335 0.33 -19.56 -18.32
N GLU A 336 1.26 -18.67 -18.64
CA GLU A 336 1.40 -18.07 -19.98
C GLU A 336 1.67 -19.13 -21.05
N LYS A 337 2.44 -20.18 -20.71
CA LYS A 337 2.67 -21.30 -21.62
C LYS A 337 1.34 -22.00 -22.01
N ILE A 338 0.49 -22.32 -21.04
CA ILE A 338 -0.82 -22.93 -21.29
C ILE A 338 -1.73 -21.98 -22.10
N MET A 339 -1.76 -20.69 -21.73
CA MET A 339 -2.55 -19.71 -22.46
C MET A 339 -2.12 -19.57 -23.92
N ASN A 340 -0.81 -19.54 -24.17
CA ASN A 340 -0.29 -19.47 -25.54
C ASN A 340 -0.71 -20.71 -26.35
N GLU A 341 -0.68 -21.90 -25.76
CA GLU A 341 -1.13 -23.13 -26.38
C GLU A 341 -2.64 -23.08 -26.73
N ILE A 342 -3.47 -22.59 -25.79
CA ILE A 342 -4.91 -22.38 -26.04
C ILE A 342 -5.11 -21.38 -27.17
N ASN A 343 -4.41 -20.26 -27.18
CA ASN A 343 -4.58 -19.19 -28.14
C ASN A 343 -4.08 -19.53 -29.54
N LEU A 344 -3.26 -20.58 -29.71
CA LEU A 344 -2.91 -21.10 -31.05
C LEU A 344 -4.09 -21.65 -31.78
N THR A 345 -5.15 -22.10 -31.10
CA THR A 345 -6.33 -22.74 -31.67
C THR A 345 -7.58 -21.89 -31.62
N ARG A 346 -7.54 -20.74 -30.90
CA ARG A 346 -8.68 -19.81 -30.79
C ARG A 346 -8.70 -18.77 -31.91
N ASP A 347 -9.89 -18.26 -32.19
CA ASP A 347 -10.06 -17.09 -33.05
C ASP A 347 -9.36 -15.88 -32.44
N PRO A 348 -8.68 -15.02 -33.22
CA PRO A 348 -8.04 -13.80 -32.74
C PRO A 348 -8.94 -12.86 -31.95
N LEU A 349 -10.25 -12.89 -32.17
CA LEU A 349 -11.24 -12.10 -31.44
C LEU A 349 -11.68 -12.73 -30.11
N ASP A 350 -11.37 -14.02 -29.91
CA ASP A 350 -11.74 -14.80 -28.69
C ASP A 350 -10.52 -15.33 -27.94
N MET A 351 -9.39 -14.65 -28.06
CA MET A 351 -8.17 -15.03 -27.35
C MET A 351 -8.35 -14.91 -25.84
N MET A 352 -7.88 -15.90 -25.10
CA MET A 352 -7.78 -15.83 -23.64
C MET A 352 -6.83 -14.70 -23.24
N GLU A 353 -7.34 -13.74 -22.48
CA GLU A 353 -6.53 -12.62 -21.99
C GLU A 353 -5.49 -13.07 -20.96
N LYS A 354 -4.30 -12.41 -21.00
CA LYS A 354 -3.24 -12.67 -20.05
C LYS A 354 -3.68 -12.41 -18.60
N PHE A 355 -3.48 -13.40 -17.74
CA PHE A 355 -3.79 -13.32 -16.33
C PHE A 355 -2.63 -13.78 -15.44
N SER A 356 -2.65 -13.41 -14.16
CA SER A 356 -1.66 -13.83 -13.17
C SER A 356 -2.22 -14.91 -12.25
N GLY A 357 -1.37 -15.58 -11.48
CA GLY A 357 -1.78 -16.60 -10.53
C GLY A 357 -2.81 -16.13 -9.47
N HIS A 358 -2.95 -14.82 -9.25
CA HIS A 358 -4.03 -14.26 -8.41
C HIS A 358 -5.42 -14.43 -9.03
N CYS A 359 -5.51 -14.56 -10.34
CA CYS A 359 -6.78 -14.80 -11.02
C CYS A 359 -7.45 -16.10 -10.55
N PHE A 360 -6.71 -17.17 -10.28
CA PHE A 360 -7.30 -18.41 -9.72
C PHE A 360 -7.97 -18.18 -8.37
N ARG A 361 -7.41 -17.31 -7.52
CA ARG A 361 -8.05 -16.95 -6.25
C ARG A 361 -9.31 -16.10 -6.46
N HIS A 362 -9.30 -15.22 -7.44
CA HIS A 362 -10.50 -14.46 -7.81
C HIS A 362 -11.57 -15.41 -8.38
N THR A 363 -11.18 -16.35 -9.26
CA THR A 363 -12.06 -17.38 -9.79
C THR A 363 -12.67 -18.23 -8.68
N PHE A 364 -11.88 -18.67 -7.69
CA PHE A 364 -12.40 -19.39 -6.52
C PHE A 364 -13.48 -18.57 -5.78
N ALA A 365 -13.21 -17.30 -5.52
CA ALA A 365 -14.18 -16.43 -4.86
C ALA A 365 -15.47 -16.27 -5.67
N THR A 366 -15.33 -16.04 -6.99
CA THR A 366 -16.46 -15.94 -7.93
C THR A 366 -17.31 -17.22 -7.92
N ARG A 367 -16.69 -18.40 -8.04
CA ARG A 367 -17.39 -19.70 -7.96
C ARG A 367 -18.08 -19.93 -6.64
N CYS A 368 -17.48 -19.49 -5.52
CA CYS A 368 -18.12 -19.53 -4.22
C CYS A 368 -19.40 -18.68 -4.18
N PHE A 369 -19.37 -17.48 -4.77
CA PHE A 369 -20.54 -16.60 -4.82
C PHE A 369 -21.63 -17.12 -5.77
N GLU A 370 -21.25 -17.66 -6.90
CA GLU A 370 -22.17 -18.31 -7.84
C GLU A 370 -22.86 -19.52 -7.20
N ALA A 371 -22.13 -20.27 -6.37
CA ALA A 371 -22.68 -21.37 -5.56
C ALA A 371 -23.51 -20.90 -4.35
N GLY A 372 -23.74 -19.62 -4.13
CA GLY A 372 -24.53 -19.08 -3.03
C GLY A 372 -23.83 -19.05 -1.67
N ILE A 373 -22.51 -19.26 -1.61
CA ILE A 373 -21.77 -19.23 -0.36
C ILE A 373 -21.76 -17.80 0.21
N GLN A 374 -22.09 -17.65 1.47
CA GLN A 374 -22.19 -16.38 2.17
C GLN A 374 -20.85 -15.58 2.10
N PRO A 375 -20.87 -14.27 1.82
CA PRO A 375 -19.66 -13.46 1.73
C PRO A 375 -18.76 -13.54 2.97
N LYS A 376 -19.33 -13.70 4.14
CA LYS A 376 -18.58 -13.86 5.40
C LYS A 376 -17.78 -15.16 5.44
N THR A 377 -18.33 -16.22 4.91
CA THR A 377 -17.66 -17.52 4.78
C THR A 377 -16.53 -17.43 3.75
N VAL A 378 -16.77 -16.82 2.59
CA VAL A 378 -15.74 -16.59 1.58
C VAL A 378 -14.62 -15.71 2.13
N GLN A 379 -14.93 -14.67 2.91
CA GLN A 379 -13.95 -13.86 3.62
C GLN A 379 -13.03 -14.72 4.50
N ALA A 380 -13.60 -15.67 5.26
CA ALA A 380 -12.84 -16.57 6.12
C ALA A 380 -11.92 -17.50 5.29
N TYR A 381 -12.43 -18.11 4.21
CA TYR A 381 -11.63 -18.96 3.32
C TYR A 381 -10.46 -18.20 2.70
N LEU A 382 -10.71 -16.99 2.24
CA LEU A 382 -9.69 -16.14 1.63
C LEU A 382 -8.73 -15.53 2.66
N GLY A 383 -9.11 -15.38 3.92
CA GLY A 383 -8.34 -14.66 4.94
C GLY A 383 -8.20 -13.17 4.60
N HIS A 384 -9.30 -12.53 4.20
CA HIS A 384 -9.35 -11.09 3.97
C HIS A 384 -9.52 -10.34 5.30
N ALA A 385 -8.71 -9.32 5.52
CA ALA A 385 -8.74 -8.52 6.75
C ALA A 385 -10.07 -7.77 6.92
N THR A 386 -10.70 -7.35 5.82
CA THR A 386 -11.98 -6.63 5.82
C THR A 386 -12.99 -7.32 4.91
N LEU A 387 -14.27 -7.23 5.26
CA LEU A 387 -15.34 -7.74 4.42
C LEU A 387 -15.42 -6.99 3.09
N GLN A 388 -15.07 -5.69 3.06
CA GLN A 388 -15.06 -4.88 1.85
C GLN A 388 -14.22 -5.50 0.73
N MET A 389 -13.02 -6.04 1.06
CA MET A 389 -12.17 -6.73 0.08
C MET A 389 -12.87 -7.94 -0.56
N THR A 390 -13.79 -8.58 0.14
CA THR A 390 -14.57 -9.72 -0.36
C THR A 390 -15.78 -9.22 -1.16
N MET A 391 -16.42 -8.15 -0.70
CA MET A 391 -17.56 -7.53 -1.39
C MET A 391 -17.17 -6.90 -2.73
N ASP A 392 -15.96 -6.35 -2.84
CA ASP A 392 -15.43 -5.84 -4.12
C ASP A 392 -15.36 -6.95 -5.19
N LEU A 393 -15.10 -8.20 -4.79
CA LEU A 393 -15.17 -9.38 -5.68
C LEU A 393 -16.61 -9.80 -5.97
N TYR A 394 -17.50 -9.72 -4.96
CA TYR A 394 -18.90 -10.09 -5.08
C TYR A 394 -19.65 -9.19 -6.07
N THR A 395 -19.35 -7.90 -6.09
CA THR A 395 -20.01 -6.92 -6.96
C THR A 395 -19.92 -7.30 -8.45
N SER A 396 -18.80 -7.92 -8.88
CA SER A 396 -18.63 -8.37 -10.25
C SER A 396 -19.55 -9.55 -10.66
N VAL A 397 -20.10 -10.28 -9.69
CA VAL A 397 -20.98 -11.43 -9.88
C VAL A 397 -22.47 -11.02 -9.78
N MET A 398 -22.76 -9.96 -9.02
CA MET A 398 -24.12 -9.52 -8.72
C MET A 398 -24.97 -9.18 -9.94
N ASP A 399 -24.38 -8.64 -11.01
CA ASP A 399 -25.17 -8.22 -12.17
C ASP A 399 -25.84 -9.39 -12.90
N LYS A 400 -25.23 -10.59 -12.85
CA LYS A 400 -25.85 -11.82 -13.37
C LYS A 400 -26.93 -12.39 -12.43
N LYS A 401 -26.72 -12.27 -11.10
CA LYS A 401 -27.64 -12.81 -10.09
C LYS A 401 -28.87 -11.97 -9.80
N LYS A 402 -28.89 -10.70 -10.17
CA LYS A 402 -30.05 -9.80 -9.87
C LYS A 402 -31.37 -10.35 -10.38
N THR A 403 -31.36 -11.00 -11.56
CA THR A 403 -32.57 -11.59 -12.15
C THR A 403 -32.97 -12.87 -11.41
N ASP A 404 -32.01 -13.73 -11.07
CA ASP A 404 -32.24 -14.99 -10.36
C ASP A 404 -32.73 -14.75 -8.93
N ASP A 405 -32.16 -13.75 -8.23
CA ASP A 405 -32.59 -13.35 -6.88
C ASP A 405 -34.02 -12.78 -6.87
N MET A 406 -34.46 -12.10 -7.94
CA MET A 406 -35.87 -11.64 -8.06
C MET A 406 -36.83 -12.78 -8.31
N GLN A 407 -36.45 -13.81 -9.07
CA GLN A 407 -37.26 -15.02 -9.22
C GLN A 407 -37.42 -15.76 -7.87
N LEU A 408 -36.32 -15.88 -7.11
CA LEU A 408 -36.37 -16.46 -5.77
C LEU A 408 -37.28 -15.68 -4.81
N LEU A 409 -37.30 -14.34 -4.96
CA LEU A 409 -38.18 -13.47 -4.19
C LEU A 409 -39.64 -13.68 -4.60
N GLU A 410 -39.94 -13.81 -5.90
CA GLU A 410 -41.28 -14.12 -6.41
C GLU A 410 -41.81 -15.45 -5.85
N GLU A 411 -40.97 -16.51 -5.85
CA GLU A 411 -41.30 -17.81 -5.24
C GLU A 411 -41.53 -17.72 -3.74
N THR A 412 -40.82 -16.81 -3.03
CA THR A 412 -40.91 -16.68 -1.56
C THR A 412 -42.09 -15.83 -1.15
N ILE A 413 -42.46 -14.80 -1.93
CA ILE A 413 -43.58 -13.91 -1.58
C ILE A 413 -44.92 -14.56 -1.81
N GLN A 414 -45.01 -15.62 -2.68
CA GLN A 414 -46.24 -16.31 -3.02
C GLN A 414 -47.48 -15.40 -2.80
N LEU A 415 -47.62 -14.38 -3.61
CA LEU A 415 -48.85 -13.64 -3.66
C LEU A 415 -49.86 -14.55 -4.32
N ASP A 416 -50.53 -15.33 -3.49
CA ASP A 416 -51.65 -16.18 -3.90
C ASP A 416 -52.55 -15.34 -4.83
N ASN A 417 -52.70 -15.80 -6.03
CA ASN A 417 -53.76 -15.52 -7.03
C ASN A 417 -54.70 -14.34 -6.72
N VAL A 418 -54.16 -13.19 -6.40
CA VAL A 418 -54.94 -11.94 -6.29
C VAL A 418 -55.56 -11.60 -7.66
N ASP A 419 -54.96 -12.10 -8.74
CA ASP A 419 -55.42 -11.85 -10.10
C ASP A 419 -56.69 -12.63 -10.46
N GLU A 420 -56.90 -13.83 -9.91
CA GLU A 420 -58.10 -14.60 -10.19
C GLU A 420 -59.36 -14.00 -9.50
N TYR A 421 -59.19 -13.42 -8.31
CA TYR A 421 -60.24 -12.67 -7.61
C TYR A 421 -60.50 -11.28 -8.19
N ALA A 422 -59.52 -10.60 -8.73
CA ALA A 422 -59.63 -9.27 -9.31
C ALA A 422 -60.27 -9.30 -10.70
N CYS A 423 -60.12 -10.37 -11.48
CA CYS A 423 -60.73 -10.53 -12.81
C CYS A 423 -62.22 -10.78 -12.76
N GLU A 424 -62.74 -11.43 -11.71
CA GLU A 424 -64.21 -11.71 -11.59
C GLU A 424 -64.99 -10.51 -11.05
N ASN A 425 -64.41 -9.60 -10.27
CA ASN A 425 -65.21 -8.55 -9.56
C ASN A 425 -64.85 -7.13 -9.88
N LYS A 426 -64.08 -6.74 -10.83
CA LYS A 426 -63.78 -5.34 -11.30
C LYS A 426 -64.07 -4.23 -10.26
N ILE A 427 -63.85 -4.42 -8.98
CA ILE A 427 -64.11 -3.42 -7.97
C ILE A 427 -62.80 -2.83 -7.50
N ILE A 428 -62.42 -1.70 -8.10
CA ILE A 428 -61.40 -0.81 -7.55
C ILE A 428 -62.01 -0.13 -6.33
N ARG A 429 -61.62 -0.61 -5.12
CA ARG A 429 -61.95 0.10 -3.89
C ARG A 429 -60.97 1.26 -3.72
N PHE A 430 -61.49 2.47 -4.00
CA PHE A 430 -60.83 3.70 -3.54
C PHE A 430 -61.13 3.84 -2.02
N ALA A 431 -60.09 3.83 -1.19
CA ALA A 431 -60.16 4.18 0.23
C ALA A 431 -60.04 5.69 0.35
#